data_a98064de43a2e9b64520847586035946
#
_entry.id   a98064de43a2e9b64520847586035946
#
_cell.length_a   1.000
_cell.length_b   1.000
_cell.length_c   1.000
_cell.angle_alpha   90.00
_cell.angle_beta   90.00
_cell.angle_gamma   90.00
#
_symmetry.space_group_name_H-M   'P 1'
#
loop_
_entity.id
_entity.type
_entity.pdbx_description
1 polymer ?
#
loop_
_entity_poly.entity_id
_entity_poly.type
_entity_poly.pdbx_seq_one_letter_code
_entity_poly.pdbx_strand_id
1 'polypeptide(L)'
;MSRTIIITGTTGALGNKVAHAFAASGHSLVLLSSNQNKLDALSRELNLPTERLFASVVDLRDAEAVRATAEAVSAKFDGVHGLIHLVGGWVGGKTVVEASAEDLDFMLRQHVWTTFHLFQSFTPQLMKNGWGRVLIVSASTVPNPPGKTGIYTAAKAAQENLVLTLAAELKESGITANIIQVRAIDTDATRKGTGTTPDEIVAAMMYLFSEEASKINGARIPIY
;
A
#
# COMPACT_ATOMS: atom_id res chain seq x y z
N MET A 1 8.89 -11.77 16.34
CA MET A 1 7.46 -12.16 16.55
C MET A 1 6.75 -12.21 15.21
N SER A 2 5.87 -13.18 14.98
CA SER A 2 5.00 -13.17 13.78
C SER A 2 3.99 -12.05 13.89
N ARG A 3 3.76 -11.29 12.79
CA ARG A 3 2.81 -10.19 12.71
C ARG A 3 1.86 -10.43 11.54
N THR A 4 0.65 -9.90 11.59
CA THR A 4 -0.32 -9.97 10.49
C THR A 4 -0.22 -8.72 9.63
N ILE A 5 0.10 -8.90 8.35
CA ILE A 5 0.37 -7.82 7.41
C ILE A 5 -0.66 -7.85 6.30
N ILE A 6 -1.39 -6.76 6.14
CA ILE A 6 -2.31 -6.56 5.02
C ILE A 6 -1.51 -5.98 3.86
N ILE A 7 -1.64 -6.59 2.70
CA ILE A 7 -1.03 -6.13 1.47
C ILE A 7 -2.14 -6.01 0.42
N THR A 8 -2.32 -4.83 -0.14
CA THR A 8 -3.23 -4.59 -1.26
C THR A 8 -2.47 -4.48 -2.56
N GLY A 9 -3.12 -4.79 -3.68
CA GLY A 9 -2.42 -4.81 -4.97
C GLY A 9 -1.40 -5.95 -5.10
N THR A 10 -1.60 -7.02 -4.34
CA THR A 10 -0.67 -8.17 -4.20
C THR A 10 -0.36 -8.86 -5.51
N THR A 11 -1.25 -8.78 -6.49
CA THR A 11 -1.10 -9.45 -7.79
C THR A 11 -0.34 -8.61 -8.84
N GLY A 12 0.07 -7.40 -8.48
CA GLY A 12 1.02 -6.59 -9.26
C GLY A 12 2.47 -7.02 -9.01
N ALA A 13 3.39 -6.59 -9.88
CA ALA A 13 4.80 -6.99 -9.79
C ALA A 13 5.44 -6.65 -8.44
N LEU A 14 5.23 -5.42 -7.92
CA LEU A 14 5.71 -5.05 -6.59
C LEU A 14 4.98 -5.83 -5.49
N GLY A 15 3.66 -5.94 -5.56
CA GLY A 15 2.86 -6.63 -4.54
C GLY A 15 3.23 -8.10 -4.37
N ASN A 16 3.53 -8.79 -5.46
CA ASN A 16 4.02 -10.16 -5.44
C ASN A 16 5.35 -10.28 -4.70
N LYS A 17 6.32 -9.41 -4.99
CA LYS A 17 7.62 -9.36 -4.30
C LYS A 17 7.48 -9.05 -2.81
N VAL A 18 6.63 -8.09 -2.46
CA VAL A 18 6.33 -7.74 -1.05
C VAL A 18 5.72 -8.95 -0.32
N ALA A 19 4.74 -9.64 -0.93
CA ALA A 19 4.11 -10.81 -0.32
C ALA A 19 5.13 -11.92 -0.03
N HIS A 20 6.02 -12.24 -0.98
CA HIS A 20 7.08 -13.23 -0.78
C HIS A 20 8.06 -12.84 0.33
N ALA A 21 8.51 -11.59 0.37
CA ALA A 21 9.45 -11.12 1.37
C ALA A 21 8.87 -11.19 2.80
N PHE A 22 7.63 -10.74 2.98
CA PHE A 22 6.97 -10.77 4.29
C PHE A 22 6.59 -12.20 4.70
N ALA A 23 6.22 -13.08 3.76
CA ALA A 23 6.01 -14.51 4.02
C ALA A 23 7.29 -15.18 4.52
N ALA A 24 8.42 -14.95 3.82
CA ALA A 24 9.72 -15.48 4.16
C ALA A 24 10.22 -14.99 5.54
N SER A 25 9.84 -13.79 5.96
CA SER A 25 10.14 -13.24 7.28
C SER A 25 9.27 -13.79 8.41
N GLY A 26 8.41 -14.77 8.12
CA GLY A 26 7.62 -15.47 9.13
C GLY A 26 6.30 -14.78 9.51
N HIS A 27 5.87 -13.76 8.74
CA HIS A 27 4.62 -13.06 9.00
C HIS A 27 3.39 -13.80 8.46
N SER A 28 2.23 -13.53 9.06
CA SER A 28 0.92 -13.89 8.51
C SER A 28 0.49 -12.83 7.52
N LEU A 29 -0.13 -13.24 6.41
CA LEU A 29 -0.47 -12.34 5.33
C LEU A 29 -1.99 -12.27 5.09
N VAL A 30 -2.46 -11.06 4.88
CA VAL A 30 -3.77 -10.75 4.31
C VAL A 30 -3.55 -10.18 2.91
N LEU A 31 -3.88 -10.95 1.90
CA LEU A 31 -3.69 -10.61 0.49
C LEU A 31 -5.00 -10.08 -0.10
N LEU A 32 -5.02 -8.82 -0.52
CA LEU A 32 -6.18 -8.20 -1.13
C LEU A 32 -5.90 -7.86 -2.60
N SER A 33 -6.76 -8.34 -3.49
CA SER A 33 -6.66 -8.15 -4.94
C SER A 33 -8.04 -7.97 -5.56
N SER A 34 -8.10 -7.45 -6.78
CA SER A 34 -9.30 -7.44 -7.62
C SER A 34 -9.35 -8.62 -8.62
N ASN A 35 -8.34 -9.50 -8.64
CA ASN A 35 -8.23 -10.58 -9.61
C ASN A 35 -8.07 -11.94 -8.92
N GLN A 36 -9.12 -12.75 -8.98
CA GLN A 36 -9.18 -14.08 -8.36
C GLN A 36 -8.07 -15.01 -8.86
N ASN A 37 -7.93 -15.16 -10.16
CA ASN A 37 -6.99 -16.14 -10.73
C ASN A 37 -5.53 -15.86 -10.33
N LYS A 38 -5.14 -14.58 -10.35
CA LYS A 38 -3.80 -14.16 -9.93
C LYS A 38 -3.62 -14.31 -8.42
N LEU A 39 -4.66 -14.05 -7.63
CA LEU A 39 -4.62 -14.21 -6.19
C LEU A 39 -4.46 -15.68 -5.78
N ASP A 40 -5.18 -16.58 -6.46
CA ASP A 40 -5.07 -18.03 -6.26
C ASP A 40 -3.68 -18.56 -6.65
N ALA A 41 -3.11 -18.04 -7.75
CA ALA A 41 -1.76 -18.39 -8.15
C ALA A 41 -0.74 -17.96 -7.09
N LEU A 42 -0.78 -16.70 -6.65
CA LEU A 42 0.11 -16.18 -5.60
C LEU A 42 -0.05 -16.95 -4.28
N SER A 43 -1.28 -17.27 -3.88
CA SER A 43 -1.53 -18.04 -2.67
C SER A 43 -0.90 -19.44 -2.71
N ARG A 44 -0.94 -20.09 -3.87
CA ARG A 44 -0.27 -21.39 -4.09
C ARG A 44 1.26 -21.27 -4.09
N GLU A 45 1.79 -20.23 -4.71
CA GLU A 45 3.24 -19.95 -4.75
C GLU A 45 3.81 -19.71 -3.36
N LEU A 46 3.12 -18.94 -2.52
CA LEU A 46 3.53 -18.66 -1.15
C LEU A 46 3.50 -19.90 -0.25
N ASN A 47 2.63 -20.86 -0.55
CA ASN A 47 2.49 -22.14 0.17
C ASN A 47 2.49 -21.97 1.70
N LEU A 48 1.82 -20.94 2.20
CA LEU A 48 1.70 -20.69 3.64
C LEU A 48 0.63 -21.60 4.25
N PRO A 49 0.80 -22.01 5.51
CA PRO A 49 -0.27 -22.66 6.27
C PRO A 49 -1.54 -21.81 6.30
N THR A 50 -2.70 -22.45 6.32
CA THR A 50 -4.01 -21.78 6.27
C THR A 50 -4.19 -20.76 7.38
N GLU A 51 -3.66 -20.99 8.56
CA GLU A 51 -3.69 -20.10 9.73
C GLU A 51 -2.83 -18.83 9.53
N ARG A 52 -1.91 -18.84 8.57
CA ARG A 52 -1.05 -17.69 8.25
C ARG A 52 -1.44 -16.94 6.99
N LEU A 53 -2.46 -17.38 6.25
CA LEU A 53 -2.87 -16.75 5.01
C LEU A 53 -4.38 -16.48 4.99
N PHE A 54 -4.75 -15.23 4.70
CA PHE A 54 -6.07 -14.82 4.28
C PHE A 54 -5.97 -14.16 2.90
N ALA A 55 -6.69 -14.66 1.93
CA ALA A 55 -6.72 -14.10 0.58
C ALA A 55 -8.17 -13.77 0.21
N SER A 56 -8.42 -12.55 -0.25
CA SER A 56 -9.77 -12.10 -0.63
C SER A 56 -9.74 -11.21 -1.86
N VAL A 57 -10.70 -11.44 -2.74
CA VAL A 57 -11.00 -10.52 -3.83
C VAL A 57 -11.92 -9.43 -3.28
N VAL A 58 -11.47 -8.18 -3.42
CA VAL A 58 -12.21 -7.03 -2.92
C VAL A 58 -11.99 -5.81 -3.84
N ASP A 59 -13.08 -5.11 -4.13
CA ASP A 59 -13.00 -3.77 -4.72
C ASP A 59 -12.79 -2.75 -3.59
N LEU A 60 -11.60 -2.20 -3.50
CA LEU A 60 -11.25 -1.22 -2.47
C LEU A 60 -11.99 0.12 -2.63
N ARG A 61 -12.68 0.34 -3.76
CA ARG A 61 -13.54 1.52 -3.97
C ARG A 61 -14.91 1.36 -3.32
N ASP A 62 -15.27 0.15 -2.94
CA ASP A 62 -16.50 -0.18 -2.21
C ASP A 62 -16.22 -0.22 -0.70
N ALA A 63 -16.70 0.78 0.02
CA ALA A 63 -16.51 0.91 1.47
C ALA A 63 -17.06 -0.29 2.25
N GLU A 64 -18.23 -0.81 1.85
CA GLU A 64 -18.87 -1.93 2.54
C GLU A 64 -18.09 -3.23 2.32
N ALA A 65 -17.60 -3.47 1.10
CA ALA A 65 -16.74 -4.62 0.81
C ALA A 65 -15.43 -4.58 1.62
N VAL A 66 -14.82 -3.40 1.77
CA VAL A 66 -13.61 -3.21 2.59
C VAL A 66 -13.91 -3.46 4.07
N ARG A 67 -15.04 -2.93 4.59
CA ARG A 67 -15.47 -3.14 5.98
C ARG A 67 -15.72 -4.62 6.27
N ALA A 68 -16.49 -5.30 5.42
CA ALA A 68 -16.75 -6.74 5.57
C ALA A 68 -15.45 -7.57 5.53
N THR A 69 -14.50 -7.18 4.66
CA THR A 69 -13.18 -7.81 4.62
C THR A 69 -12.42 -7.60 5.93
N ALA A 70 -12.46 -6.41 6.51
CA ALA A 70 -11.79 -6.11 7.77
C ALA A 70 -12.39 -6.90 8.95
N GLU A 71 -13.71 -7.10 8.96
CA GLU A 71 -14.40 -7.96 9.93
C GLU A 71 -13.94 -9.42 9.80
N ALA A 72 -13.89 -9.95 8.56
CA ALA A 72 -13.42 -11.31 8.30
C ALA A 72 -11.94 -11.51 8.72
N VAL A 73 -11.09 -10.51 8.48
CA VAL A 73 -9.69 -10.52 8.94
C VAL A 73 -9.61 -10.55 10.45
N SER A 74 -10.41 -9.72 11.15
CA SER A 74 -10.45 -9.70 12.63
C SER A 74 -10.98 -10.99 13.23
N ALA A 75 -11.86 -11.69 12.53
CA ALA A 75 -12.34 -13.00 12.98
C ALA A 75 -11.29 -14.12 12.85
N LYS A 76 -10.34 -13.94 11.93
CA LYS A 76 -9.30 -14.94 11.66
C LYS A 76 -8.01 -14.70 12.44
N PHE A 77 -7.60 -13.46 12.63
CA PHE A 77 -6.34 -13.09 13.25
C PHE A 77 -6.57 -12.30 14.54
N ASP A 78 -5.77 -12.57 15.55
CA ASP A 78 -5.83 -11.88 16.84
C ASP A 78 -5.38 -10.41 16.79
N GLY A 79 -5.01 -9.91 15.61
CA GLY A 79 -4.68 -8.52 15.38
C GLY A 79 -4.04 -8.26 14.03
N VAL A 80 -4.10 -7.01 13.61
CA VAL A 80 -3.45 -6.49 12.41
C VAL A 80 -2.28 -5.60 12.81
N HIS A 81 -1.12 -5.81 12.22
CA HIS A 81 0.12 -5.12 12.58
C HIS A 81 0.69 -4.29 11.43
N GLY A 82 0.26 -4.52 10.21
CA GLY A 82 0.75 -3.78 9.06
C GLY A 82 -0.31 -3.59 7.99
N LEU A 83 -0.24 -2.44 7.33
CA LEU A 83 -1.00 -2.11 6.14
C LEU A 83 -0.05 -1.57 5.08
N ILE A 84 0.16 -2.35 4.02
CA ILE A 84 0.94 -1.96 2.84
C ILE A 84 -0.02 -1.79 1.68
N HIS A 85 -0.27 -0.52 1.30
CA HIS A 85 -1.22 -0.19 0.25
C HIS A 85 -0.48 0.13 -1.06
N LEU A 86 -0.60 -0.79 -2.03
CA LEU A 86 0.10 -0.74 -3.31
C LEU A 86 -0.85 -0.56 -4.51
N VAL A 87 -2.17 -0.46 -4.27
CA VAL A 87 -3.12 -0.19 -5.35
C VAL A 87 -2.94 1.23 -5.85
N GLY A 88 -2.90 1.36 -7.15
CA GLY A 88 -2.79 2.62 -7.82
C GLY A 88 -3.09 2.47 -9.31
N GLY A 89 -2.84 3.52 -10.02
CA GLY A 89 -3.00 3.59 -11.46
C GLY A 89 -2.33 4.87 -11.96
N TRP A 90 -2.25 5.02 -13.26
CA TRP A 90 -1.68 6.22 -13.87
C TRP A 90 -2.53 6.68 -15.05
N VAL A 91 -2.99 7.91 -14.99
CA VAL A 91 -3.56 8.64 -16.12
C VAL A 91 -2.83 9.98 -16.22
N GLY A 92 -2.21 10.22 -17.35
CA GLY A 92 -1.44 11.43 -17.62
C GLY A 92 -1.25 11.65 -19.11
N GLY A 93 -0.34 12.55 -19.48
CA GLY A 93 -0.06 12.91 -20.88
C GLY A 93 -0.91 14.04 -21.42
N LYS A 94 -1.97 14.46 -20.71
CA LYS A 94 -2.80 15.63 -21.05
C LYS A 94 -2.45 16.82 -20.16
N THR A 95 -2.59 18.02 -20.67
CA THR A 95 -2.56 19.23 -19.84
C THR A 95 -3.79 19.27 -18.92
N VAL A 96 -3.76 20.09 -17.88
CA VAL A 96 -4.91 20.24 -16.95
C VAL A 96 -6.18 20.69 -17.70
N VAL A 97 -6.03 21.51 -18.73
CA VAL A 97 -7.15 22.01 -19.54
C VAL A 97 -7.75 20.93 -20.46
N GLU A 98 -6.93 19.98 -20.91
CA GLU A 98 -7.34 18.88 -21.79
C GLU A 98 -7.82 17.63 -21.02
N ALA A 99 -7.51 17.54 -19.74
CA ALA A 99 -7.91 16.40 -18.91
C ALA A 99 -9.42 16.39 -18.69
N SER A 100 -10.04 15.22 -18.72
CA SER A 100 -11.46 15.09 -18.46
C SER A 100 -11.77 14.95 -16.97
N ALA A 101 -13.02 15.25 -16.61
CA ALA A 101 -13.51 15.03 -15.25
C ALA A 101 -13.49 13.52 -14.87
N GLU A 102 -13.75 12.65 -15.84
CA GLU A 102 -13.72 11.19 -15.68
C GLU A 102 -12.31 10.68 -15.36
N ASP A 103 -11.29 11.25 -16.03
CA ASP A 103 -9.88 10.93 -15.75
C ASP A 103 -9.51 11.31 -14.31
N LEU A 104 -9.97 12.48 -13.85
CA LEU A 104 -9.74 12.96 -12.48
C LEU A 104 -10.50 12.08 -11.46
N ASP A 105 -11.79 11.81 -11.70
CA ASP A 105 -12.60 10.96 -10.81
C ASP A 105 -11.99 9.56 -10.69
N PHE A 106 -11.57 8.96 -11.81
CA PHE A 106 -10.86 7.68 -11.82
C PHE A 106 -9.60 7.71 -10.93
N MET A 107 -8.76 8.73 -11.07
CA MET A 107 -7.54 8.85 -10.26
C MET A 107 -7.84 9.06 -8.77
N LEU A 108 -8.84 9.87 -8.43
CA LEU A 108 -9.28 10.05 -7.05
C LEU A 108 -9.83 8.75 -6.45
N ARG A 109 -10.64 8.02 -7.21
CA ARG A 109 -11.16 6.71 -6.75
C ARG A 109 -10.05 5.70 -6.51
N GLN A 110 -9.06 5.64 -7.40
CA GLN A 110 -7.96 4.68 -7.30
C GLN A 110 -6.97 4.97 -6.17
N HIS A 111 -6.75 6.23 -5.83
CA HIS A 111 -5.73 6.60 -4.85
C HIS A 111 -6.32 7.09 -3.53
N VAL A 112 -7.32 7.96 -3.57
CA VAL A 112 -7.83 8.63 -2.38
C VAL A 112 -8.87 7.76 -1.68
N TRP A 113 -9.92 7.35 -2.39
CA TRP A 113 -11.01 6.56 -1.79
C TRP A 113 -10.54 5.20 -1.31
N THR A 114 -9.71 4.49 -2.08
CA THR A 114 -9.16 3.19 -1.64
C THR A 114 -8.34 3.33 -0.36
N THR A 115 -7.49 4.36 -0.26
CA THR A 115 -6.71 4.65 0.95
C THR A 115 -7.61 4.99 2.12
N PHE A 116 -8.62 5.84 1.91
CA PHE A 116 -9.54 6.27 2.95
C PHE A 116 -10.35 5.09 3.53
N HIS A 117 -10.93 4.24 2.67
CA HIS A 117 -11.67 3.06 3.11
C HIS A 117 -10.80 2.08 3.91
N LEU A 118 -9.55 1.87 3.47
CA LEU A 118 -8.60 1.04 4.19
C LEU A 118 -8.25 1.61 5.56
N PHE A 119 -8.02 2.92 5.66
CA PHE A 119 -7.72 3.57 6.93
C PHE A 119 -8.89 3.48 7.90
N GLN A 120 -10.12 3.76 7.44
CA GLN A 120 -11.32 3.64 8.27
C GLN A 120 -11.51 2.21 8.82
N SER A 121 -11.25 1.19 7.99
CA SER A 121 -11.55 -0.20 8.34
C SER A 121 -10.45 -0.88 9.15
N PHE A 122 -9.17 -0.55 8.90
CA PHE A 122 -8.04 -1.28 9.49
C PHE A 122 -7.27 -0.49 10.56
N THR A 123 -7.33 0.85 10.60
CA THR A 123 -6.65 1.62 11.64
C THR A 123 -7.13 1.26 13.05
N PRO A 124 -8.44 1.06 13.31
CA PRO A 124 -8.89 0.65 14.64
C PRO A 124 -8.30 -0.69 15.10
N GLN A 125 -8.02 -1.61 14.17
CA GLN A 125 -7.39 -2.89 14.48
C GLN A 125 -5.90 -2.74 14.79
N LEU A 126 -5.19 -1.87 14.05
CA LEU A 126 -3.80 -1.51 14.35
C LEU A 126 -3.67 -0.90 15.75
N MET A 127 -4.58 0.01 16.11
CA MET A 127 -4.57 0.69 17.41
C MET A 127 -4.72 -0.26 18.60
N LYS A 128 -5.50 -1.33 18.46
CA LYS A 128 -5.69 -2.33 19.52
C LYS A 128 -4.39 -3.01 19.93
N ASN A 129 -3.42 -3.11 19.03
CA ASN A 129 -2.16 -3.83 19.29
C ASN A 129 -1.08 -2.93 19.89
N GLY A 130 -1.25 -1.61 19.91
CA GLY A 130 -0.23 -0.66 20.37
C GLY A 130 1.08 -0.69 19.55
N TRP A 131 1.06 -1.31 18.39
CA TRP A 131 2.15 -1.39 17.42
C TRP A 131 1.58 -1.55 16.02
N GLY A 132 2.11 -0.78 15.08
CA GLY A 132 1.68 -0.89 13.69
C GLY A 132 2.55 -0.12 12.70
N ARG A 133 2.48 -0.54 11.43
CA ARG A 133 3.17 0.12 10.32
C ARG A 133 2.22 0.28 9.14
N VAL A 134 2.08 1.50 8.67
CA VAL A 134 1.27 1.84 7.48
C VAL A 134 2.21 2.39 6.41
N LEU A 135 2.21 1.78 5.24
CA LEU A 135 3.05 2.20 4.12
C LEU A 135 2.24 2.34 2.84
N ILE A 136 2.52 3.41 2.12
CA ILE A 136 2.12 3.56 0.71
C ILE A 136 3.35 3.77 -0.16
N VAL A 137 3.20 3.48 -1.46
CA VAL A 137 4.16 3.91 -2.49
C VAL A 137 3.58 5.11 -3.24
N SER A 138 4.36 6.17 -3.34
CA SER A 138 4.02 7.40 -4.05
C SER A 138 5.07 7.74 -5.08
N ALA A 139 4.91 8.88 -5.74
CA ALA A 139 5.74 9.29 -6.85
C ALA A 139 6.63 10.49 -6.50
N SER A 140 7.86 10.48 -7.01
CA SER A 140 8.81 11.59 -6.91
C SER A 140 8.29 12.90 -7.54
N THR A 141 7.26 12.81 -8.37
CA THR A 141 6.64 13.94 -9.05
C THR A 141 5.65 14.72 -8.17
N VAL A 142 5.27 14.20 -6.99
CA VAL A 142 4.28 14.86 -6.12
C VAL A 142 4.77 16.22 -5.62
N PRO A 143 5.98 16.37 -5.08
CA PRO A 143 6.44 17.67 -4.58
C PRO A 143 6.72 18.69 -5.69
N ASN A 144 7.06 18.23 -6.90
CA ASN A 144 7.35 19.09 -8.06
C ASN A 144 6.72 18.48 -9.31
N PRO A 145 5.41 18.69 -9.54
CA PRO A 145 4.69 18.04 -10.63
C PRO A 145 5.12 18.59 -12.00
N PRO A 146 5.61 17.73 -12.90
CA PRO A 146 5.90 18.14 -14.27
C PRO A 146 4.61 18.37 -15.06
N GLY A 147 4.69 19.13 -16.15
CA GLY A 147 3.56 19.31 -17.05
C GLY A 147 2.95 17.98 -17.50
N LYS A 148 1.64 17.97 -17.76
CA LYS A 148 0.87 16.80 -18.21
C LYS A 148 0.73 15.64 -17.19
N THR A 149 1.02 15.89 -15.91
CA THR A 149 0.80 14.91 -14.82
C THR A 149 -0.23 15.37 -13.80
N GLY A 150 -0.91 16.48 -14.04
CA GLY A 150 -1.70 17.22 -13.03
C GLY A 150 -2.72 16.37 -12.29
N ILE A 151 -3.55 15.59 -13.01
CA ILE A 151 -4.58 14.75 -12.35
C ILE A 151 -3.97 13.60 -11.52
N TYR A 152 -2.91 12.98 -12.01
CA TYR A 152 -2.20 11.93 -11.27
C TYR A 152 -1.55 12.49 -10.01
N THR A 153 -0.77 13.58 -10.15
CA THR A 153 -0.07 14.18 -9.00
C THR A 153 -1.02 14.79 -7.99
N ALA A 154 -2.16 15.33 -8.41
CA ALA A 154 -3.22 15.80 -7.50
C ALA A 154 -3.78 14.66 -6.66
N ALA A 155 -4.12 13.52 -7.28
CA ALA A 155 -4.62 12.35 -6.55
C ALA A 155 -3.55 11.76 -5.60
N LYS A 156 -2.29 11.69 -6.04
CA LYS A 156 -1.17 11.23 -5.22
C LYS A 156 -0.89 12.19 -4.06
N ALA A 157 -0.94 13.50 -4.26
CA ALA A 157 -0.79 14.49 -3.20
C ALA A 157 -1.89 14.37 -2.15
N ALA A 158 -3.14 14.17 -2.57
CA ALA A 158 -4.25 13.93 -1.66
C ALA A 158 -4.07 12.61 -0.88
N GLN A 159 -3.61 11.54 -1.52
CA GLN A 159 -3.27 10.29 -0.86
C GLN A 159 -2.16 10.47 0.18
N GLU A 160 -1.06 11.15 -0.17
CA GLU A 160 0.02 11.45 0.77
C GLU A 160 -0.47 12.25 1.98
N ASN A 161 -1.36 13.21 1.77
CA ASN A 161 -1.92 14.01 2.85
C ASN A 161 -2.73 13.18 3.84
N LEU A 162 -3.52 12.20 3.38
CA LEU A 162 -4.20 11.25 4.26
C LEU A 162 -3.21 10.47 5.13
N VAL A 163 -2.10 10.01 4.55
CA VAL A 163 -1.06 9.27 5.30
C VAL A 163 -0.39 10.16 6.35
N LEU A 164 -0.04 11.40 5.99
CA LEU A 164 0.62 12.33 6.91
C LEU A 164 -0.30 12.75 8.06
N THR A 165 -1.59 12.94 7.77
CA THR A 165 -2.60 13.22 8.80
C THR A 165 -2.75 12.02 9.72
N LEU A 166 -2.88 10.81 9.17
CA LEU A 166 -2.92 9.57 9.96
C LEU A 166 -1.68 9.42 10.86
N ALA A 167 -0.49 9.73 10.33
CA ALA A 167 0.75 9.69 11.11
C ALA A 167 0.73 10.65 12.31
N ALA A 168 0.16 11.84 12.13
CA ALA A 168 0.01 12.83 13.21
C ALA A 168 -1.01 12.37 14.26
N GLU A 169 -2.14 11.82 13.83
CA GLU A 169 -3.20 11.31 14.72
C GLU A 169 -2.73 10.11 15.56
N LEU A 170 -1.83 9.28 15.01
CA LEU A 170 -1.34 8.06 15.65
C LEU A 170 0.01 8.23 16.37
N LYS A 171 0.51 9.44 16.52
CA LYS A 171 1.87 9.74 17.01
C LYS A 171 2.26 9.05 18.32
N GLU A 172 1.30 8.85 19.24
CA GLU A 172 1.56 8.27 20.57
C GLU A 172 1.05 6.81 20.70
N SER A 173 0.59 6.23 19.60
CA SER A 173 -0.03 4.90 19.61
C SER A 173 0.94 3.74 19.36
N GLY A 174 2.23 4.01 19.10
CA GLY A 174 3.19 3.00 18.66
C GLY A 174 3.06 2.63 17.18
N ILE A 175 2.16 3.30 16.45
CA ILE A 175 1.93 3.09 15.02
C ILE A 175 2.62 4.19 14.21
N THR A 176 3.27 3.82 13.12
CA THR A 176 3.84 4.78 12.18
C THR A 176 3.20 4.65 10.81
N ALA A 177 3.02 5.79 10.12
CA ALA A 177 2.54 5.85 8.76
C ALA A 177 3.52 6.64 7.88
N ASN A 178 4.04 6.02 6.82
CA ASN A 178 5.09 6.59 5.99
C ASN A 178 4.85 6.37 4.50
N ILE A 179 5.54 7.15 3.69
CA ILE A 179 5.41 7.21 2.24
C ILE A 179 6.76 6.89 1.62
N ILE A 180 6.83 5.86 0.79
CA ILE A 180 8.00 5.57 -0.04
C ILE A 180 7.76 6.25 -1.38
N GLN A 181 8.66 7.15 -1.78
CA GLN A 181 8.59 7.84 -3.06
C GLN A 181 9.55 7.23 -4.07
N VAL A 182 9.04 6.90 -5.25
CA VAL A 182 9.81 6.33 -6.35
C VAL A 182 9.63 7.17 -7.61
N ARG A 183 10.58 7.13 -8.52
CA ARG A 183 10.44 7.77 -9.84
C ARG A 183 9.51 6.94 -10.74
N ALA A 184 9.77 5.67 -10.84
CA ALA A 184 8.96 4.65 -11.48
C ALA A 184 9.32 3.30 -10.86
N ILE A 185 8.41 2.33 -10.89
CA ILE A 185 8.74 0.95 -10.50
C ILE A 185 9.32 0.25 -11.72
N ASP A 186 10.60 -0.08 -11.64
CA ASP A 186 11.30 -0.77 -12.73
C ASP A 186 11.13 -2.28 -12.59
N THR A 187 10.18 -2.82 -13.35
CA THR A 187 9.87 -4.26 -13.37
C THR A 187 10.59 -5.02 -14.49
N ASP A 188 11.28 -4.30 -15.36
CA ASP A 188 12.01 -4.87 -16.49
C ASP A 188 13.50 -4.89 -16.17
N ALA A 189 14.08 -6.10 -16.08
CA ALA A 189 15.51 -6.29 -15.83
C ALA A 189 16.40 -5.67 -16.92
N THR A 190 15.84 -5.26 -18.05
CA THR A 190 16.56 -4.60 -19.15
C THR A 190 16.63 -3.09 -19.00
N ARG A 191 15.75 -2.49 -18.16
CA ARG A 191 15.74 -1.05 -17.88
C ARG A 191 16.79 -0.68 -16.83
N LYS A 192 18.03 -0.56 -17.22
CA LYS A 192 19.10 -0.18 -16.29
C LYS A 192 19.00 1.32 -15.93
N GLY A 193 18.76 1.59 -14.64
CA GLY A 193 19.05 2.89 -14.01
C GLY A 193 18.01 4.01 -14.18
N THR A 194 16.77 3.72 -14.60
CA THR A 194 15.74 4.76 -14.77
C THR A 194 14.63 4.74 -13.73
N GLY A 195 14.51 3.70 -12.95
CA GLY A 195 13.49 3.51 -11.91
C GLY A 195 14.02 2.82 -10.68
N THR A 196 13.13 2.61 -9.72
CA THR A 196 13.42 1.87 -8.49
C THR A 196 12.90 0.45 -8.65
N THR A 197 13.74 -0.55 -8.43
CA THR A 197 13.36 -1.96 -8.55
C THR A 197 12.41 -2.38 -7.42
N PRO A 198 11.56 -3.40 -7.64
CA PRO A 198 10.75 -3.97 -6.56
C PRO A 198 11.57 -4.42 -5.36
N ASP A 199 12.78 -4.97 -5.56
CA ASP A 199 13.63 -5.45 -4.47
C ASP A 199 14.18 -4.30 -3.62
N GLU A 200 14.53 -3.14 -4.20
CA GLU A 200 14.91 -1.92 -3.47
C GLU A 200 13.73 -1.36 -2.65
N ILE A 201 12.52 -1.37 -3.23
CA ILE A 201 11.31 -0.93 -2.54
C ILE A 201 11.02 -1.86 -1.36
N VAL A 202 11.12 -3.18 -1.56
CA VAL A 202 10.93 -4.19 -0.50
C VAL A 202 11.94 -4.00 0.62
N ALA A 203 13.22 -3.75 0.31
CA ALA A 203 14.24 -3.51 1.33
C ALA A 203 13.90 -2.29 2.21
N ALA A 204 13.43 -1.20 1.60
CA ALA A 204 12.97 -0.03 2.35
C ALA A 204 11.73 -0.35 3.21
N MET A 205 10.77 -1.12 2.69
CA MET A 205 9.59 -1.55 3.45
C MET A 205 9.98 -2.42 4.64
N MET A 206 10.87 -3.39 4.45
CA MET A 206 11.34 -4.27 5.52
C MET A 206 12.02 -3.47 6.63
N TYR A 207 12.85 -2.48 6.29
CA TYR A 207 13.45 -1.59 7.27
C TYR A 207 12.38 -0.79 8.06
N LEU A 208 11.38 -0.23 7.36
CA LEU A 208 10.30 0.54 8.01
C LEU A 208 9.39 -0.33 8.90
N PHE A 209 9.39 -1.63 8.70
CA PHE A 209 8.70 -2.60 9.57
C PHE A 209 9.54 -3.06 10.76
N SER A 210 10.81 -2.66 10.83
CA SER A 210 11.69 -3.01 11.95
C SER A 210 11.47 -2.11 13.18
N GLU A 211 12.00 -2.51 14.32
CA GLU A 211 11.94 -1.71 15.56
C GLU A 211 12.87 -0.48 15.48
N GLU A 212 13.95 -0.57 14.75
CA GLU A 212 14.91 0.52 14.52
C GLU A 212 14.26 1.71 13.82
N ALA A 213 13.23 1.46 13.01
CA ALA A 213 12.47 2.50 12.31
C ALA A 213 11.30 3.07 13.14
N SER A 214 11.14 2.69 14.41
CA SER A 214 10.00 3.09 15.26
C SER A 214 9.80 4.61 15.40
N LYS A 215 10.85 5.40 15.19
CA LYS A 215 10.78 6.87 15.23
C LYS A 215 10.52 7.53 13.88
N ILE A 216 10.49 6.74 12.79
CA ILE A 216 10.20 7.27 11.45
C ILE A 216 8.68 7.26 11.29
N ASN A 217 8.07 8.44 11.41
CA ASN A 217 6.62 8.62 11.30
C ASN A 217 6.31 9.90 10.52
N GLY A 218 5.38 9.86 9.59
CA GLY A 218 5.02 10.98 8.73
C GLY A 218 6.11 11.35 7.72
N ALA A 219 6.98 10.42 7.38
CA ALA A 219 8.10 10.68 6.48
C ALA A 219 7.74 10.38 5.02
N ARG A 220 8.28 11.23 4.13
CA ARG A 220 8.45 10.92 2.71
C ARG A 220 9.86 10.43 2.50
N ILE A 221 10.00 9.20 2.06
CA ILE A 221 11.29 8.52 1.93
C ILE A 221 11.59 8.34 0.44
N PRO A 222 12.43 9.19 -0.14
CA PRO A 222 12.83 9.06 -1.53
C PRO A 222 13.82 7.91 -1.70
N ILE A 223 13.55 7.03 -2.66
CA ILE A 223 14.43 5.92 -3.06
C ILE A 223 14.64 5.92 -4.59
N TYR A 224 15.06 7.08 -5.14
CA TYR A 224 15.29 7.30 -6.58
C TYR A 224 16.53 8.16 -6.86
#